data_ccfc9cf40eef2eb892b5e6e204220d48
#
_entry.id   ccfc9cf40eef2eb892b5e6e204220d48
#
_cell.length_a   1.000
_cell.length_b   1.000
_cell.length_c   1.000
_cell.angle_alpha   90.00
_cell.angle_beta   90.00
_cell.angle_gamma   90.00
#
_symmetry.space_group_name_H-M   'P 1'
#
loop_
_entity.id
_entity.type
_entity.pdbx_description
1 polymer ?
#
loop_
_entity_poly.entity_id
_entity_poly.type
_entity_poly.pdbx_seq_one_letter_code
_entity_poly.pdbx_strand_id
1 'polypeptide(L)'
;MPKATCSRGTPGYKPGDERVVEREIQEAFAAHARDRERVEGMVVSQETRHIQFVATLSHALVGPGTRMSIAIDVVPRGGIHVYAPGTPYRAAAITLRPNPCLRVHTPVYPKPSVHLFEPLNEQVLVYSSPFRIVLDVTAGDTDAQRAELRTRSWLDIEGTFDYQACDSAVCYLPVSIPLKWTVKLQHSSV
;
A
#
# COMPACT_ATOMS: atom_id res chain seq x y z
N MET A 1 57.13 10.08 -9.39
CA MET A 1 55.78 10.31 -8.87
C MET A 1 54.76 9.66 -9.81
N PRO A 2 54.15 8.54 -9.48
CA PRO A 2 53.12 7.93 -10.33
C PRO A 2 51.75 8.53 -9.99
N LYS A 3 51.00 8.91 -11.05
CA LYS A 3 49.64 9.41 -10.97
C LYS A 3 48.67 8.25 -10.70
N ALA A 4 47.96 8.30 -9.58
CA ALA A 4 46.89 7.40 -9.28
C ALA A 4 45.64 7.79 -10.12
N THR A 5 45.27 6.97 -11.08
CA THR A 5 43.99 7.03 -11.79
C THR A 5 42.92 6.28 -10.97
N CYS A 6 42.04 7.04 -10.36
CA CYS A 6 40.86 6.49 -9.68
C CYS A 6 39.75 6.26 -10.72
N SER A 7 39.61 5.05 -11.25
CA SER A 7 38.46 4.65 -12.04
C SER A 7 37.33 4.27 -11.09
N ARG A 8 36.35 5.14 -10.92
CA ARG A 8 35.06 4.80 -10.32
C ARG A 8 34.25 4.02 -11.38
N GLY A 9 34.32 2.70 -11.30
CA GLY A 9 33.36 1.85 -12.00
C GLY A 9 32.01 1.97 -11.31
N THR A 10 31.04 2.51 -12.03
CA THR A 10 29.62 2.37 -11.70
C THR A 10 29.28 0.88 -11.71
N PRO A 11 28.63 0.30 -10.69
CA PRO A 11 28.19 -1.10 -10.76
C PRO A 11 27.25 -1.24 -11.94
N GLY A 12 27.71 -1.89 -13.00
CA GLY A 12 26.89 -2.16 -14.17
C GLY A 12 25.83 -3.18 -13.81
N TYR A 13 24.57 -2.85 -14.07
CA TYR A 13 23.44 -3.76 -14.10
C TYR A 13 23.80 -4.97 -14.99
N LYS A 14 23.73 -6.19 -14.43
CA LYS A 14 23.93 -7.43 -15.20
C LYS A 14 22.59 -8.05 -15.55
N PRO A 15 22.37 -8.48 -16.82
CA PRO A 15 21.20 -9.28 -17.17
C PRO A 15 21.19 -10.57 -16.34
N GLY A 16 20.20 -10.71 -15.47
CA GLY A 16 20.09 -11.78 -14.46
C GLY A 16 19.68 -11.26 -13.09
N ASP A 17 19.91 -9.98 -12.80
CA ASP A 17 19.51 -9.34 -11.54
C ASP A 17 17.98 -9.24 -11.43
N GLU A 18 17.24 -9.19 -12.54
CA GLU A 18 15.77 -9.20 -12.55
C GLU A 18 15.21 -10.47 -11.91
N ARG A 19 15.79 -11.64 -12.19
CA ARG A 19 15.36 -12.92 -11.60
C ARG A 19 15.68 -13.00 -10.10
N VAL A 20 16.75 -12.32 -9.66
CA VAL A 20 17.13 -12.25 -8.25
C VAL A 20 16.16 -11.34 -7.50
N VAL A 21 15.86 -10.17 -8.06
CA VAL A 21 14.90 -9.21 -7.50
C VAL A 21 13.47 -9.80 -7.48
N GLU A 22 13.06 -10.45 -8.55
CA GLU A 22 11.76 -11.13 -8.65
C GLU A 22 11.64 -12.28 -7.63
N ARG A 23 12.73 -13.03 -7.42
CA ARG A 23 12.80 -14.07 -6.38
C ARG A 23 12.78 -13.48 -4.98
N GLU A 24 13.53 -12.40 -4.71
CA GLU A 24 13.54 -11.73 -3.41
C GLU A 24 12.18 -11.12 -3.08
N ILE A 25 11.49 -10.55 -4.07
CA ILE A 25 10.11 -10.08 -3.93
C ILE A 25 9.17 -11.26 -3.64
N GLN A 26 9.29 -12.35 -4.38
CA GLN A 26 8.50 -13.58 -4.17
C GLN A 26 8.80 -14.22 -2.80
N GLU A 27 10.06 -14.23 -2.37
CA GLU A 27 10.48 -14.72 -1.05
C GLU A 27 10.00 -13.79 0.07
N ALA A 28 10.02 -12.47 -0.13
CA ALA A 28 9.44 -11.50 0.81
C ALA A 28 7.92 -11.65 0.90
N PHE A 29 7.22 -11.85 -0.21
CA PHE A 29 5.79 -12.19 -0.22
C PHE A 29 5.52 -13.55 0.43
N ALA A 30 6.36 -14.56 0.21
CA ALA A 30 6.24 -15.87 0.83
C ALA A 30 6.63 -15.86 2.32
N ALA A 31 7.56 -15.00 2.74
CA ALA A 31 7.91 -14.79 4.16
C ALA A 31 6.78 -14.06 4.90
N HIS A 32 6.20 -13.01 4.28
CA HIS A 32 4.98 -12.35 4.78
C HIS A 32 3.79 -13.31 4.86
N ALA A 33 3.69 -14.27 3.93
CA ALA A 33 2.64 -15.29 3.97
C ALA A 33 2.85 -16.31 5.10
N ARG A 34 4.10 -16.56 5.53
CA ARG A 34 4.42 -17.45 6.66
C ARG A 34 4.32 -16.79 8.03
N ASP A 35 4.53 -15.48 8.12
CA ASP A 35 4.21 -14.69 9.32
C ASP A 35 2.68 -14.51 9.53
N ARG A 36 1.86 -14.95 8.56
CA ARG A 36 0.39 -14.93 8.63
C ARG A 36 -0.20 -15.68 9.81
N GLU A 37 0.41 -16.78 10.26
CA GLU A 37 -0.08 -17.54 11.42
C GLU A 37 0.03 -16.77 12.74
N ARG A 38 0.83 -15.69 12.78
CA ARG A 38 1.05 -14.87 13.99
C ARG A 38 0.17 -13.65 14.12
N VAL A 39 -0.47 -13.20 13.02
CA VAL A 39 -1.23 -11.95 12.98
C VAL A 39 -2.52 -12.14 12.20
N GLU A 40 -3.34 -13.13 12.57
CA GLU A 40 -4.69 -13.26 12.06
C GLU A 40 -5.43 -11.93 12.22
N GLY A 41 -5.94 -11.38 11.12
CA GLY A 41 -6.69 -10.13 11.08
C GLY A 41 -5.90 -8.86 10.69
N MET A 42 -4.56 -8.95 10.53
CA MET A 42 -3.74 -7.77 10.16
C MET A 42 -3.42 -7.67 8.66
N VAL A 43 -3.68 -8.71 7.90
CA VAL A 43 -3.35 -8.77 6.47
C VAL A 43 -4.59 -9.10 5.64
N VAL A 44 -4.88 -8.24 4.66
CA VAL A 44 -5.87 -8.49 3.60
C VAL A 44 -5.09 -8.67 2.30
N SER A 45 -5.23 -9.83 1.66
CA SER A 45 -4.60 -10.08 0.38
C SER A 45 -5.62 -10.56 -0.64
N GLN A 46 -5.49 -10.09 -1.88
CA GLN A 46 -6.34 -10.49 -2.98
C GLN A 46 -5.60 -10.43 -4.30
N GLU A 47 -5.91 -11.37 -5.19
CA GLU A 47 -5.58 -11.30 -6.60
C GLU A 47 -6.80 -10.87 -7.41
N THR A 48 -6.57 -9.97 -8.34
CA THR A 48 -7.55 -9.59 -9.35
C THR A 48 -7.02 -9.93 -10.74
N ARG A 49 -7.82 -9.69 -11.76
CA ARG A 49 -7.38 -9.82 -13.15
C ARG A 49 -6.19 -8.91 -13.48
N HIS A 50 -6.05 -7.78 -12.78
CA HIS A 50 -5.09 -6.72 -13.13
C HIS A 50 -3.91 -6.62 -12.18
N ILE A 51 -4.13 -6.91 -10.89
CA ILE A 51 -3.14 -6.72 -9.84
C ILE A 51 -3.15 -7.87 -8.84
N GLN A 52 -2.01 -8.06 -8.18
CA GLN A 52 -1.93 -8.70 -6.86
C GLN A 52 -1.74 -7.59 -5.83
N PHE A 53 -2.39 -7.68 -4.67
CA PHE A 53 -2.14 -6.72 -3.61
C PHE A 53 -2.18 -7.36 -2.24
N VAL A 54 -1.46 -6.73 -1.31
CA VAL A 54 -1.44 -7.07 0.11
C VAL A 54 -1.61 -5.78 0.90
N ALA A 55 -2.65 -5.71 1.72
CA ALA A 55 -2.88 -4.60 2.64
C ALA A 55 -2.58 -5.06 4.06
N THR A 56 -1.66 -4.36 4.74
CA THR A 56 -1.18 -4.70 6.07
C THR A 56 -1.41 -3.54 7.02
N LEU A 57 -1.93 -3.83 8.21
CA LEU A 57 -1.99 -2.88 9.32
C LEU A 57 -0.85 -3.18 10.31
N SER A 58 -0.13 -2.17 10.76
CA SER A 58 1.12 -2.32 11.51
C SER A 58 0.97 -2.83 12.96
N HIS A 59 -0.24 -2.73 13.56
CA HIS A 59 -0.48 -3.06 14.96
C HIS A 59 -1.74 -3.90 15.15
N ALA A 60 -1.64 -5.00 15.89
CA ALA A 60 -2.77 -5.84 16.32
C ALA A 60 -3.35 -5.42 17.67
N LEU A 61 -2.55 -4.70 18.48
CA LEU A 61 -2.91 -4.20 19.80
C LEU A 61 -2.58 -2.72 19.87
N VAL A 62 -3.54 -1.89 20.26
CA VAL A 62 -3.39 -0.44 20.26
C VAL A 62 -3.98 0.16 21.53
N GLY A 63 -3.34 1.20 22.05
CA GLY A 63 -3.88 2.07 23.10
C GLY A 63 -4.33 3.43 22.54
N PRO A 64 -5.03 4.23 23.35
CA PRO A 64 -5.36 5.60 22.98
C PRO A 64 -4.10 6.42 22.66
N GLY A 65 -4.11 7.14 21.53
CA GLY A 65 -2.98 7.92 21.03
C GLY A 65 -2.01 7.11 20.14
N THR A 66 -2.23 5.80 19.96
CA THR A 66 -1.37 4.98 19.08
C THR A 66 -1.57 5.36 17.62
N ARG A 67 -0.45 5.66 16.95
CA ARG A 67 -0.40 5.85 15.49
C ARG A 67 -0.07 4.52 14.82
N MET A 68 -0.88 4.11 13.87
CA MET A 68 -0.74 2.89 13.07
C MET A 68 -0.56 3.26 11.61
N SER A 69 0.09 2.39 10.86
CA SER A 69 0.24 2.52 9.41
C SER A 69 -0.51 1.40 8.69
N ILE A 70 -1.29 1.76 7.69
CA ILE A 70 -1.85 0.85 6.70
C ILE A 70 -0.94 0.94 5.48
N ALA A 71 -0.28 -0.16 5.14
CA ALA A 71 0.55 -0.27 3.94
C ALA A 71 -0.17 -1.15 2.92
N ILE A 72 -0.30 -0.67 1.68
CA ILE A 72 -0.80 -1.44 0.55
C ILE A 72 0.33 -1.64 -0.44
N ASP A 73 0.76 -2.87 -0.59
CA ASP A 73 1.69 -3.33 -1.62
C ASP A 73 0.91 -3.83 -2.82
N VAL A 74 1.19 -3.28 -3.99
CA VAL A 74 0.50 -3.59 -5.24
C VAL A 74 1.51 -4.03 -6.28
N VAL A 75 1.22 -5.12 -6.96
CA VAL A 75 1.99 -5.64 -8.09
C VAL A 75 1.08 -5.67 -9.31
N PRO A 76 1.23 -4.73 -10.26
CA PRO A 76 0.53 -4.81 -11.55
C PRO A 76 0.95 -6.05 -12.33
N ARG A 77 0.02 -6.72 -12.99
CA ARG A 77 0.34 -7.85 -13.88
C ARG A 77 1.04 -7.38 -15.15
N GLY A 78 1.74 -8.28 -15.82
CA GLY A 78 2.50 -7.93 -17.03
C GLY A 78 1.66 -7.17 -18.06
N GLY A 79 2.17 -6.04 -18.54
CA GLY A 79 1.49 -5.15 -19.48
C GLY A 79 0.39 -4.27 -18.88
N ILE A 80 0.08 -4.43 -17.60
CA ILE A 80 -0.90 -3.59 -16.88
C ILE A 80 -0.21 -2.41 -16.21
N HIS A 81 -0.86 -1.26 -16.25
CA HIS A 81 -0.54 -0.10 -15.42
C HIS A 81 -1.79 0.39 -14.67
N VAL A 82 -1.55 0.96 -13.50
CA VAL A 82 -2.60 1.46 -12.61
C VAL A 82 -2.47 2.97 -12.53
N TYR A 83 -3.59 3.69 -12.61
CA TYR A 83 -3.57 5.15 -12.54
C TYR A 83 -3.10 5.65 -11.18
N ALA A 84 -2.20 6.64 -11.21
CA ALA A 84 -1.72 7.34 -10.04
C ALA A 84 -2.55 8.60 -9.76
N PRO A 85 -2.50 9.19 -8.55
CA PRO A 85 -3.13 10.49 -8.27
C PRO A 85 -2.64 11.58 -9.23
N GLY A 86 -3.55 12.50 -9.57
CA GLY A 86 -3.27 13.61 -10.49
C GLY A 86 -3.72 13.35 -11.95
N THR A 87 -4.44 12.25 -12.18
CA THR A 87 -5.10 11.96 -13.48
C THR A 87 -6.61 12.15 -13.38
N PRO A 88 -7.33 12.31 -14.49
CA PRO A 88 -8.80 12.36 -14.49
C PRO A 88 -9.47 11.00 -14.23
N TYR A 89 -8.69 9.93 -14.19
CA TYR A 89 -9.15 8.55 -13.98
C TYR A 89 -9.18 8.17 -12.50
N ARG A 90 -9.76 7.01 -12.17
CA ARG A 90 -9.77 6.51 -10.79
C ARG A 90 -8.37 6.07 -10.39
N ALA A 91 -7.70 6.91 -9.64
CA ALA A 91 -6.36 6.63 -9.13
C ALA A 91 -6.37 5.51 -8.07
N ALA A 92 -5.23 4.83 -7.93
CA ALA A 92 -5.00 3.95 -6.79
C ALA A 92 -5.09 4.75 -5.49
N ALA A 93 -6.02 4.41 -4.61
CA ALA A 93 -6.28 5.15 -3.38
C ALA A 93 -6.83 4.25 -2.27
N ILE A 94 -6.49 4.58 -1.03
CA ILE A 94 -7.11 4.02 0.18
C ILE A 94 -8.16 5.02 0.66
N THR A 95 -9.39 4.56 0.84
CA THR A 95 -10.47 5.35 1.44
C THR A 95 -11.00 4.62 2.65
N LEU A 96 -10.86 5.21 3.84
CA LEU A 96 -11.44 4.63 5.06
C LEU A 96 -12.85 5.15 5.29
N ARG A 97 -13.71 4.28 5.83
CA ARG A 97 -15.00 4.71 6.34
C ARG A 97 -14.81 5.64 7.53
N PRO A 98 -15.62 6.69 7.66
CA PRO A 98 -15.56 7.56 8.84
C PRO A 98 -15.70 6.74 10.13
N ASN A 99 -14.74 6.91 11.03
CA ASN A 99 -14.75 6.29 12.35
C ASN A 99 -14.46 7.38 13.39
N PRO A 100 -15.38 7.65 14.34
CA PRO A 100 -15.23 8.73 15.31
C PRO A 100 -14.02 8.56 16.23
N CYS A 101 -13.47 7.35 16.35
CA CYS A 101 -12.30 7.05 17.16
C CYS A 101 -10.97 7.16 16.41
N LEU A 102 -11.00 7.46 15.12
CA LEU A 102 -9.81 7.50 14.27
C LEU A 102 -9.58 8.90 13.69
N ARG A 103 -8.34 9.34 13.74
CA ARG A 103 -7.84 10.42 12.90
C ARG A 103 -7.10 9.80 11.72
N VAL A 104 -7.53 10.11 10.50
CA VAL A 104 -6.89 9.68 9.25
C VAL A 104 -5.91 10.78 8.83
N HIS A 105 -4.67 10.38 8.49
CA HIS A 105 -3.65 11.30 7.99
C HIS A 105 -3.62 11.32 6.46
N THR A 106 -2.83 12.21 5.88
CA THR A 106 -2.64 12.28 4.43
C THR A 106 -1.89 11.03 3.95
N PRO A 107 -2.40 10.32 2.92
CA PRO A 107 -1.70 9.16 2.37
C PRO A 107 -0.40 9.56 1.66
N VAL A 108 0.59 8.68 1.74
CA VAL A 108 1.88 8.82 1.06
C VAL A 108 1.89 7.90 -0.16
N TYR A 109 2.14 8.50 -1.32
CA TYR A 109 2.20 7.83 -2.61
C TYR A 109 3.64 7.79 -3.13
N PRO A 110 4.06 6.72 -3.83
CA PRO A 110 5.33 6.72 -4.54
C PRO A 110 5.27 7.65 -5.76
N LYS A 111 6.44 8.00 -6.29
CA LYS A 111 6.54 8.80 -7.51
C LYS A 111 5.99 8.00 -8.70
N PRO A 112 4.97 8.52 -9.43
CA PRO A 112 4.46 7.87 -10.62
C PRO A 112 5.38 8.07 -11.83
N SER A 113 5.20 7.24 -12.85
CA SER A 113 5.74 7.45 -14.19
C SER A 113 4.71 8.10 -15.11
N VAL A 114 5.18 8.81 -16.14
CA VAL A 114 4.32 9.32 -17.21
C VAL A 114 4.18 8.23 -18.27
N HIS A 115 2.97 7.95 -18.68
CA HIS A 115 2.63 7.01 -19.75
C HIS A 115 1.83 7.73 -20.82
N LEU A 116 2.19 7.53 -22.10
CA LEU A 116 1.40 8.00 -23.23
C LEU A 116 0.37 6.92 -23.61
N PHE A 117 -0.90 7.23 -23.41
CA PHE A 117 -1.98 6.37 -23.89
C PHE A 117 -2.30 6.73 -25.34
N GLU A 118 -1.68 5.99 -26.26
CA GLU A 118 -1.73 6.26 -27.72
C GLU A 118 -3.14 6.39 -28.29
N PRO A 119 -4.13 5.54 -27.91
CA PRO A 119 -5.49 5.64 -28.47
C PRO A 119 -6.15 7.00 -28.29
N LEU A 120 -5.82 7.74 -27.22
CA LEU A 120 -6.34 9.08 -26.96
C LEU A 120 -5.28 10.17 -27.10
N ASN A 121 -4.02 9.81 -27.39
CA ASN A 121 -2.86 10.74 -27.39
C ASN A 121 -2.77 11.54 -26.07
N GLU A 122 -3.03 10.87 -24.95
CA GLU A 122 -3.09 11.48 -23.63
C GLU A 122 -1.93 11.02 -22.76
N GLN A 123 -1.26 11.96 -22.06
CA GLN A 123 -0.26 11.66 -21.06
C GLN A 123 -0.92 11.48 -19.69
N VAL A 124 -0.70 10.35 -19.06
CA VAL A 124 -1.27 10.00 -17.75
C VAL A 124 -0.20 9.57 -16.77
N LEU A 125 -0.46 9.80 -15.49
CA LEU A 125 0.41 9.32 -14.41
C LEU A 125 0.00 7.91 -14.00
N VAL A 126 0.96 6.98 -13.98
CA VAL A 126 0.70 5.56 -13.73
C VAL A 126 1.77 4.90 -12.86
N TYR A 127 1.41 3.73 -12.34
CA TYR A 127 2.31 2.75 -11.75
C TYR A 127 2.31 1.50 -12.63
N SER A 128 3.44 1.21 -13.28
CA SER A 128 3.63 0.03 -14.14
C SER A 128 4.51 -1.05 -13.49
N SER A 129 5.09 -0.73 -12.34
CA SER A 129 5.96 -1.61 -11.54
C SER A 129 5.36 -1.73 -10.13
N PRO A 130 5.81 -2.70 -9.31
CA PRO A 130 5.38 -2.81 -7.93
C PRO A 130 5.51 -1.49 -7.17
N PHE A 131 4.49 -1.16 -6.38
CA PHE A 131 4.45 0.09 -5.62
C PHE A 131 3.77 -0.08 -4.27
N ARG A 132 4.05 0.84 -3.34
CA ARG A 132 3.46 0.88 -2.00
C ARG A 132 2.79 2.21 -1.75
N ILE A 133 1.57 2.16 -1.21
CA ILE A 133 0.86 3.32 -0.65
C ILE A 133 0.83 3.14 0.87
N VAL A 134 1.07 4.21 1.62
CA VAL A 134 1.01 4.20 3.09
C VAL A 134 -0.01 5.22 3.56
N LEU A 135 -0.91 4.80 4.44
CA LEU A 135 -1.87 5.66 5.11
C LEU A 135 -1.74 5.49 6.62
N ASP A 136 -1.37 6.56 7.31
CA ASP A 136 -1.34 6.56 8.77
C ASP A 136 -2.70 6.90 9.36
N VAL A 137 -3.01 6.27 10.48
CA VAL A 137 -4.20 6.55 11.29
C VAL A 137 -3.80 6.63 12.76
N THR A 138 -4.42 7.53 13.54
CA THR A 138 -4.23 7.61 14.99
C THR A 138 -5.52 7.23 15.70
N ALA A 139 -5.45 6.26 16.60
CA ALA A 139 -6.55 5.86 17.45
C ALA A 139 -6.62 6.77 18.69
N GLY A 140 -7.75 7.43 18.93
CA GLY A 140 -7.93 8.29 20.11
C GLY A 140 -7.01 9.50 20.14
N ASP A 141 -7.03 10.33 19.10
CA ASP A 141 -6.23 11.55 19.00
C ASP A 141 -6.69 12.63 19.98
N THR A 142 -8.01 12.77 20.19
CA THR A 142 -8.61 13.71 21.12
C THR A 142 -9.03 13.03 22.44
N ASP A 143 -9.26 13.83 23.52
CA ASP A 143 -9.71 13.29 24.81
C ASP A 143 -11.08 12.62 24.71
N ALA A 144 -12.00 13.15 23.89
CA ALA A 144 -13.30 12.54 23.63
C ALA A 144 -13.15 11.17 22.95
N GLN A 145 -12.28 11.06 21.96
CA GLN A 145 -11.97 9.80 21.28
C GLN A 145 -11.31 8.79 22.23
N ARG A 146 -10.41 9.25 23.09
CA ARG A 146 -9.76 8.40 24.10
C ARG A 146 -10.78 7.86 25.11
N ALA A 147 -11.72 8.70 25.56
CA ALA A 147 -12.80 8.27 26.45
C ALA A 147 -13.67 7.20 25.79
N GLU A 148 -14.05 7.39 24.53
CA GLU A 148 -14.83 6.43 23.76
C GLU A 148 -14.08 5.10 23.59
N LEU A 149 -12.79 5.11 23.27
CA LEU A 149 -11.98 3.90 23.16
C LEU A 149 -11.87 3.10 24.44
N ARG A 150 -11.87 3.77 25.62
CA ARG A 150 -11.82 3.07 26.93
C ARG A 150 -13.05 2.22 27.21
N THR A 151 -14.17 2.47 26.55
CA THR A 151 -15.41 1.70 26.72
C THR A 151 -15.47 0.45 25.80
N ARG A 152 -14.49 0.27 24.90
CA ARG A 152 -14.46 -0.77 23.89
C ARG A 152 -13.31 -1.74 24.12
N SER A 153 -13.45 -2.99 23.67
CA SER A 153 -12.38 -4.00 23.67
C SER A 153 -11.70 -4.11 22.29
N TRP A 154 -12.38 -3.65 21.23
CA TRP A 154 -11.96 -3.77 19.85
C TRP A 154 -12.24 -2.49 19.07
N LEU A 155 -11.43 -2.25 18.04
CA LEU A 155 -11.60 -1.15 17.10
C LEU A 155 -11.59 -1.72 15.69
N ASP A 156 -12.71 -1.58 14.98
CA ASP A 156 -12.81 -1.94 13.56
C ASP A 156 -12.34 -0.75 12.70
N ILE A 157 -11.51 -1.07 11.70
CA ILE A 157 -11.04 -0.15 10.68
C ILE A 157 -11.51 -0.71 9.34
N GLU A 158 -12.43 -0.01 8.69
CA GLU A 158 -13.02 -0.43 7.43
C GLU A 158 -12.77 0.61 6.35
N GLY A 159 -12.68 0.15 5.10
CA GLY A 159 -12.47 1.02 3.97
C GLY A 159 -12.48 0.28 2.65
N THR A 160 -11.90 0.92 1.64
CA THR A 160 -11.69 0.34 0.31
C THR A 160 -10.31 0.70 -0.22
N PHE A 161 -9.77 -0.19 -1.04
CA PHE A 161 -8.72 0.13 -1.98
C PHE A 161 -9.36 0.24 -3.37
N ASP A 162 -9.34 1.46 -3.91
CA ASP A 162 -9.89 1.76 -5.22
C ASP A 162 -8.76 1.89 -6.24
N TYR A 163 -8.99 1.41 -7.45
CA TYR A 163 -8.07 1.62 -8.56
C TYR A 163 -8.75 1.46 -9.91
N GLN A 164 -8.14 1.99 -10.94
CA GLN A 164 -8.45 1.69 -12.33
C GLN A 164 -7.16 1.29 -13.06
N ALA A 165 -7.26 0.27 -13.87
CA ALA A 165 -6.15 -0.30 -14.64
C ALA A 165 -6.36 -0.09 -16.13
N CYS A 166 -5.24 -0.04 -16.88
CA CYS A 166 -5.20 -0.06 -18.32
C CYS A 166 -4.11 -1.00 -18.82
N ASP A 167 -4.24 -1.46 -20.04
CA ASP A 167 -3.13 -1.96 -20.84
C ASP A 167 -2.85 -1.00 -22.02
N SER A 168 -2.11 -1.45 -23.02
CA SER A 168 -1.77 -0.62 -24.19
C SER A 168 -2.96 -0.28 -25.09
N ALA A 169 -4.08 -0.98 -24.96
CA ALA A 169 -5.24 -0.88 -25.86
C ALA A 169 -6.54 -0.48 -25.15
N VAL A 170 -6.69 -0.89 -23.88
CA VAL A 170 -7.98 -0.83 -23.17
C VAL A 170 -7.81 -0.24 -21.76
N CYS A 171 -8.70 0.70 -21.41
CA CYS A 171 -8.93 1.12 -20.05
C CYS A 171 -10.07 0.29 -19.44
N TYR A 172 -9.76 -0.41 -18.35
CA TYR A 172 -10.73 -1.26 -17.64
C TYR A 172 -11.63 -0.43 -16.73
N LEU A 173 -12.75 -1.00 -16.33
CA LEU A 173 -13.63 -0.36 -15.35
C LEU A 173 -12.92 -0.23 -14.00
N PRO A 174 -13.21 0.83 -13.23
CA PRO A 174 -12.72 0.98 -11.87
C PRO A 174 -13.09 -0.21 -10.98
N VAL A 175 -12.18 -0.60 -10.12
CA VAL A 175 -12.35 -1.68 -9.13
C VAL A 175 -12.24 -1.10 -7.74
N SER A 176 -13.12 -1.56 -6.83
CA SER A 176 -13.11 -1.22 -5.41
C SER A 176 -13.03 -2.50 -4.60
N ILE A 177 -11.99 -2.64 -3.78
CA ILE A 177 -11.71 -3.82 -2.97
C ILE A 177 -11.98 -3.47 -1.51
N PRO A 178 -12.89 -4.17 -0.81
CA PRO A 178 -13.16 -3.90 0.59
C PRO A 178 -11.96 -4.28 1.48
N LEU A 179 -11.67 -3.43 2.46
CA LEU A 179 -10.65 -3.62 3.47
C LEU A 179 -11.30 -3.62 4.84
N LYS A 180 -10.89 -4.55 5.70
CA LYS A 180 -11.34 -4.59 7.09
C LYS A 180 -10.24 -5.14 7.98
N TRP A 181 -9.99 -4.44 9.09
CA TRP A 181 -9.13 -4.88 10.19
C TRP A 181 -9.87 -4.69 11.51
N THR A 182 -9.64 -5.59 12.45
CA THR A 182 -10.11 -5.49 13.82
C THR A 182 -8.92 -5.55 14.75
N VAL A 183 -8.63 -4.46 15.46
CA VAL A 183 -7.52 -4.38 16.41
C VAL A 183 -8.02 -4.47 17.84
N LYS A 184 -7.24 -5.14 18.69
CA LYS A 184 -7.53 -5.22 20.11
C LYS A 184 -7.13 -3.93 20.80
N LEU A 185 -7.98 -3.42 21.71
CA LEU A 185 -7.69 -2.25 22.49
C LEU A 185 -7.00 -2.63 23.81
N GLN A 186 -5.87 -1.96 24.08
CA GLN A 186 -5.16 -2.08 25.34
C GLN A 186 -5.64 -0.98 26.28
N HIS A 187 -6.15 -1.38 27.44
CA HIS A 187 -6.48 -0.45 28.54
C HIS A 187 -5.31 -0.44 29.51
N SER A 188 -4.75 0.73 29.76
CA SER A 188 -3.81 0.89 30.89
C SER A 188 -4.61 0.68 32.17
N SER A 189 -4.25 -0.34 32.95
CA SER A 189 -4.70 -0.44 34.34
C SER A 189 -4.13 0.78 35.09
N VAL A 190 -5.01 1.63 35.59
CA VAL A 190 -4.67 2.74 36.51
C VAL A 190 -4.39 2.16 37.88
#